data_2f9639a6cca1261995a68fe2e1c70f73
#
_entry.id   2f9639a6cca1261995a68fe2e1c70f73
#
_cell.length_a   1.000
_cell.length_b   1.000
_cell.length_c   1.000
_cell.angle_alpha   90.00
_cell.angle_beta   90.00
_cell.angle_gamma   90.00
#
_symmetry.space_group_name_H-M   'P 1'
#
loop_
_entity.id
_entity.type
_entity.pdbx_description
1 polymer ?
#
loop_
_entity_poly.entity_id
_entity_poly.type
_entity_poly.pdbx_seq_one_letter_code
_entity_poly.pdbx_strand_id
1 'polypeptide(L)' 'MTLTFQAVQVANGHDEEGRLVFAEGRLIGVLVQLSGLHEEQGVAGQWFLETGYGRGLSGEHPTFPDLSAAEEWIRQRLER' A
#
# COMPACT_ATOMS: atom_id res chain seq x y z
N MET A 1 -7.02 5.42 -16.26
CA MET A 1 -7.23 5.70 -14.83
C MET A 1 -5.94 6.24 -14.24
N THR A 2 -6.06 7.32 -13.47
CA THR A 2 -4.91 7.95 -12.84
C THR A 2 -4.78 7.50 -11.39
N LEU A 3 -3.65 6.92 -11.05
CA LEU A 3 -3.30 6.61 -9.66
C LEU A 3 -2.30 7.64 -9.16
N THR A 4 -2.49 8.10 -7.94
CA THR A 4 -1.58 9.04 -7.28
C THR A 4 -1.20 8.47 -5.93
N PHE A 5 0.10 8.50 -5.62
CA PHE A 5 0.63 8.06 -4.33
C PHE A 5 1.12 9.30 -3.59
N GLN A 6 0.59 9.54 -2.41
CA GLN A 6 0.98 10.67 -1.58
C GLN A 6 1.73 10.18 -0.35
N ALA A 7 2.95 10.67 -0.14
CA ALA A 7 3.75 10.31 1.02
C ALA A 7 3.12 10.86 2.30
N VAL A 8 3.01 10.01 3.32
CA VAL A 8 2.47 10.40 4.63
C VAL A 8 3.21 9.63 5.72
N GLN A 9 3.10 10.14 6.95
CA GLN A 9 3.53 9.40 8.12
C GLN A 9 2.31 8.77 8.78
N VAL A 10 2.41 7.49 9.12
CA VAL A 10 1.33 6.75 9.75
C VAL A 10 1.71 6.50 11.20
N ALA A 11 0.88 6.93 12.14
CA ALA A 11 1.20 6.86 13.57
C ALA A 11 0.88 5.46 14.12
N ASN A 12 1.56 4.43 13.62
CA ASN A 12 1.36 3.06 14.08
C ASN A 12 2.48 2.57 15.01
N GLY A 13 3.48 3.43 15.29
CA GLY A 13 4.52 3.12 16.25
C GLY A 13 5.73 2.42 15.67
N HIS A 14 5.68 1.88 14.48
CA HIS A 14 6.82 1.19 13.87
C HIS A 14 6.88 1.31 12.34
N ASP A 15 5.86 0.93 11.62
CA ASP A 15 5.85 0.99 10.15
C ASP A 15 5.21 2.32 9.72
N GLU A 16 5.92 3.43 9.97
CA GLU A 16 5.33 4.76 9.87
C GLU A 16 5.42 5.41 8.49
N GLU A 17 6.32 4.91 7.63
CA GLU A 17 6.43 5.45 6.29
C GLU A 17 5.27 4.93 5.44
N GLY A 18 4.41 5.83 4.98
CA GLY A 18 3.21 5.42 4.29
C GLY A 18 2.99 6.15 2.98
N ARG A 19 2.05 5.61 2.21
CA ARG A 19 1.55 6.24 0.98
C ARG A 19 0.05 6.13 0.95
N LEU A 20 -0.61 7.27 0.81
CA LEU A 20 -2.04 7.28 0.50
C LEU A 20 -2.17 7.04 -1.00
N VAL A 21 -3.08 6.16 -1.37
CA VAL A 21 -3.29 5.81 -2.78
C VAL A 21 -4.63 6.36 -3.23
N PHE A 22 -4.60 7.19 -4.27
CA PHE A 22 -5.81 7.79 -4.83
C PHE A 22 -6.02 7.30 -6.26
N ALA A 23 -7.27 7.05 -6.61
CA ALA A 23 -7.68 6.79 -7.99
C ALA A 23 -8.71 7.86 -8.34
N GLU A 24 -8.42 8.64 -9.38
CA GLU A 24 -9.31 9.72 -9.83
C GLU A 24 -9.66 10.66 -8.67
N GLY A 25 -8.70 10.96 -7.82
CA GLY A 25 -8.85 11.88 -6.71
C GLY A 25 -9.55 11.29 -5.48
N ARG A 26 -9.88 10.00 -5.47
CA ARG A 26 -10.57 9.35 -4.35
C ARG A 26 -9.59 8.41 -3.64
N LEU A 27 -9.58 8.45 -2.33
CA LEU A 27 -8.72 7.58 -1.53
C LEU A 27 -9.20 6.13 -1.64
N ILE A 28 -8.32 5.25 -2.12
CA ILE A 28 -8.65 3.84 -2.30
C ILE A 28 -7.81 2.91 -1.45
N GLY A 29 -6.73 3.39 -0.86
CA GLY A 29 -5.92 2.52 -0.01
C GLY A 29 -4.82 3.26 0.70
N VAL A 30 -4.22 2.56 1.66
CA VAL A 30 -3.08 3.05 2.45
C VAL A 30 -2.02 1.96 2.44
N LEU A 31 -0.83 2.30 1.94
CA LEU A 31 0.32 1.42 1.98
C LEU A 31 1.26 1.87 3.09
N VAL A 32 1.88 0.93 3.79
CA VAL A 32 2.93 1.25 4.75
C VAL A 32 4.17 0.45 4.40
N GLN A 33 5.34 1.05 4.61
CA GLN A 33 6.60 0.34 4.40
C GLN A 33 6.96 -0.38 5.69
N LEU A 34 7.20 -1.68 5.58
CA LEU A 34 7.51 -2.51 6.73
C LEU A 34 8.90 -2.18 7.24
N SER A 35 9.01 -2.00 8.55
CA SER A 35 10.25 -1.55 9.20
C SER A 35 11.21 -2.71 9.42
N GLY A 36 12.40 -2.38 9.98
CA GLY A 36 13.37 -3.37 10.38
C GLY A 36 12.88 -4.38 11.40
N LEU A 37 11.75 -4.11 12.07
CA LEU A 37 11.15 -5.06 12.98
C LEU A 37 10.68 -6.33 12.28
N HIS A 38 10.50 -6.27 10.95
CA HIS A 38 10.07 -7.41 10.13
C HIS A 38 11.23 -8.10 9.41
N GLU A 39 12.47 -7.76 9.77
CA GLU A 39 13.63 -8.28 9.06
C GLU A 39 13.73 -9.80 9.14
N GLU A 40 13.42 -10.38 10.29
CA GLU A 40 13.46 -11.83 10.47
C GLU A 40 12.47 -12.57 9.59
N GLN A 41 11.41 -11.88 9.15
CA GLN A 41 10.40 -12.44 8.26
C GLN A 41 10.75 -12.23 6.79
N GLY A 42 11.88 -11.55 6.52
CA GLY A 42 12.31 -11.31 5.15
C GLY A 42 11.49 -10.27 4.42
N VAL A 43 10.72 -9.45 5.12
CA VAL A 43 9.83 -8.47 4.49
C VAL A 43 10.17 -7.02 4.82
N ALA A 44 11.28 -6.78 5.56
CA ALA A 44 11.69 -5.40 5.88
C ALA A 44 11.92 -4.62 4.59
N GLY A 45 11.39 -3.40 4.54
CA GLY A 45 11.49 -2.53 3.36
C GLY A 45 10.41 -2.78 2.31
N GLN A 46 9.66 -3.85 2.41
CA GLN A 46 8.55 -4.09 1.49
C GLN A 46 7.35 -3.23 1.87
N TRP A 47 6.42 -3.08 0.93
CA TRP A 47 5.21 -2.30 1.16
C TRP A 47 4.03 -3.21 1.43
N PHE A 48 3.22 -2.84 2.40
CA PHE A 48 2.09 -3.63 2.87
C PHE A 48 0.81 -2.82 2.69
N LEU A 49 -0.23 -3.43 2.10
CA LEU A 49 -1.52 -2.77 1.97
C LEU A 49 -2.24 -2.85 3.30
N GLU A 50 -2.12 -1.79 4.11
CA GLU A 50 -2.69 -1.72 5.44
C GLU A 50 -4.21 -1.65 5.39
N THR A 51 -4.73 -0.86 4.46
CA THR A 51 -6.18 -0.64 4.31
C THR A 51 -6.49 -0.46 2.84
N GLY A 52 -7.54 -1.12 2.38
CA GLY A 52 -8.07 -0.92 1.05
C GLY A 52 -9.57 -0.66 1.12
N TYR A 53 -10.06 0.19 0.23
CA TYR A 53 -11.47 0.56 0.15
C TYR A 53 -12.06 0.11 -1.18
N GLY A 54 -13.33 -0.27 -1.15
CA GLY A 54 -14.06 -0.58 -2.36
C GLY A 54 -13.75 -1.95 -2.93
N ARG A 55 -14.27 -2.22 -4.13
CA ARG A 55 -14.10 -3.50 -4.79
C ARG A 55 -12.65 -3.76 -5.15
N GLY A 56 -12.22 -4.99 -4.92
CA GLY A 56 -10.91 -5.45 -5.32
C GLY A 56 -9.80 -5.15 -4.34
N LEU A 57 -9.98 -4.20 -3.43
CA LEU A 57 -8.97 -3.85 -2.44
C LEU A 57 -9.39 -4.15 -1.02
N SER A 58 -10.69 -4.05 -0.72
CA SER A 58 -11.20 -4.23 0.63
C SER A 58 -10.95 -5.66 1.12
N GLY A 59 -10.40 -5.79 2.32
CA GLY A 59 -10.18 -7.09 2.94
C GLY A 59 -8.92 -7.80 2.49
N GLU A 60 -8.12 -7.23 1.60
CA GLU A 60 -6.87 -7.83 1.14
C GLU A 60 -5.69 -7.05 1.66
N HIS A 61 -4.63 -7.78 2.07
CA HIS A 61 -3.46 -7.19 2.70
C HIS A 61 -2.16 -7.79 2.15
N PRO A 62 -1.92 -7.65 0.84
CA PRO A 62 -0.68 -8.19 0.26
C PRO A 62 0.53 -7.32 0.60
N THR A 63 1.73 -7.91 0.42
CA THR A 63 2.97 -7.17 0.47
C THR A 63 3.58 -7.10 -0.92
N PHE A 64 4.36 -6.03 -1.15
CA PHE A 64 5.00 -5.78 -2.44
C PHE A 64 6.46 -5.44 -2.25
N PRO A 65 7.35 -5.86 -3.14
CA PRO A 65 8.76 -5.53 -3.02
C PRO A 65 9.05 -4.04 -3.20
N ASP A 66 8.22 -3.34 -3.96
CA ASP A 66 8.38 -1.90 -4.20
C ASP A 66 7.03 -1.28 -4.59
N LEU A 67 7.02 0.04 -4.73
CA LEU A 67 5.80 0.76 -5.07
C LEU A 67 5.32 0.49 -6.51
N SER A 68 6.25 0.18 -7.44
CA SER A 68 5.85 -0.19 -8.80
C SER A 68 5.01 -1.45 -8.82
N ALA A 69 5.42 -2.45 -8.05
CA ALA A 69 4.65 -3.69 -7.96
C ALA A 69 3.29 -3.44 -7.32
N ALA A 70 3.23 -2.58 -6.31
CA ALA A 70 1.96 -2.22 -5.68
C ALA A 70 1.05 -1.53 -6.67
N GLU A 71 1.59 -0.58 -7.44
CA GLU A 71 0.79 0.16 -8.42
C GLU A 71 0.20 -0.78 -9.46
N GLU A 72 1.00 -1.70 -9.99
CA GLU A 72 0.53 -2.65 -11.00
C GLU A 72 -0.57 -3.55 -10.46
N TRP A 73 -0.39 -4.07 -9.25
CA TRP A 73 -1.40 -4.93 -8.62
C TRP A 73 -2.72 -4.18 -8.43
N ILE A 74 -2.63 -2.94 -7.96
CA ILE A 74 -3.81 -2.11 -7.73
C ILE A 74 -4.54 -1.83 -9.04
N ARG A 75 -3.80 -1.48 -10.11
CA ARG A 75 -4.40 -1.25 -11.42
C ARG A 75 -5.16 -2.47 -11.90
N GLN A 76 -4.56 -3.64 -11.77
CA GLN A 76 -5.21 -4.88 -12.22
C GLN A 76 -6.51 -5.14 -11.46
N ARG A 77 -6.53 -4.85 -10.16
CA ARG A 77 -7.73 -5.04 -9.35
C ARG A 77 -8.84 -4.09 -9.74
N LEU A 78 -8.49 -2.83 -10.05
CA LEU A 78 -9.47 -1.82 -10.38
C LEU A 78 -10.02 -1.97 -11.79
N GLU A 79 -9.27 -2.61 -12.69
CA GLU A 79 -9.67 -2.78 -14.10
C GLU A 79 -10.47 -4.04 -14.34
N ARG A 80 -10.74 -4.81 -13.34
CA ARG A 80 -11.56 -6.02 -13.46
C ARG A 80 -13.03 -5.68 -13.63
#